data_a5903e37cc52fd648f47b6d236551e04
#
_entry.id   a5903e37cc52fd648f47b6d236551e04
#
_cell.length_a   1.000
_cell.length_b   1.000
_cell.length_c   1.000
_cell.angle_alpha   90.00
_cell.angle_beta   90.00
_cell.angle_gamma   90.00
#
_symmetry.space_group_name_H-M   'P 1'
#
loop_
_entity.id
_entity.type
_entity.pdbx_description
1 polymer ?
#
loop_
_entity_poly.entity_id
_entity_poly.type
_entity_poly.pdbx_seq_one_letter_code
_entity_poly.pdbx_strand_id
1 'polypeptide(L)'
;MILTLHDAGFAKEEIENYMQLLLEGRHTEQERLEILSRHRESTLDEIHFKQRQLDRLDYLRYKIQKARSEISRNEIEEEFI
;
A
#
# COMPACT_ATOMS: atom_id res chain seq x y z
N MET A 1 7.27 17.92 13.18
CA MET A 1 7.51 17.75 11.73
C MET A 1 8.23 16.45 11.42
N ILE A 2 9.33 16.16 12.09
CA ILE A 2 10.07 14.93 11.79
C ILE A 2 9.22 13.69 12.01
N LEU A 3 8.47 13.64 13.11
CA LEU A 3 7.62 12.48 13.37
C LEU A 3 6.52 12.36 12.32
N THR A 4 5.98 13.48 11.86
CA THR A 4 4.95 13.45 10.83
C THR A 4 5.50 12.87 9.53
N LEU A 5 6.71 13.27 9.15
CA LEU A 5 7.33 12.74 7.94
C LEU A 5 7.63 11.26 8.09
N HIS A 6 8.10 10.85 9.26
CA HIS A 6 8.36 9.44 9.52
C HIS A 6 7.06 8.63 9.41
N ASP A 7 5.99 9.15 10.01
CA ASP A 7 4.69 8.47 9.97
C ASP A 7 4.13 8.41 8.55
N ALA A 8 4.50 9.37 7.71
CA ALA A 8 4.06 9.37 6.32
C ALA A 8 4.88 8.41 5.44
N GLY A 9 5.87 7.74 6.03
CA GLY A 9 6.61 6.73 5.31
C GLY A 9 7.90 7.19 4.66
N PHE A 10 8.38 8.40 5.02
CA PHE A 10 9.65 8.88 4.48
C PHE A 10 10.82 8.18 5.15
N ALA A 11 11.84 7.87 4.36
CA ALA A 11 13.07 7.31 4.89
C ALA A 11 13.88 8.40 5.57
N LYS A 12 14.85 7.99 6.39
CA LYS A 12 15.63 8.93 7.17
C LYS A 12 16.30 9.99 6.30
N GLU A 13 16.88 9.58 5.17
CA GLU A 13 17.57 10.51 4.28
C GLU A 13 16.59 11.49 3.65
N GLU A 14 15.40 11.01 3.34
CA GLU A 14 14.38 11.87 2.77
C GLU A 14 13.91 12.91 3.78
N ILE A 15 13.79 12.50 5.04
CA ILE A 15 13.42 13.41 6.12
C ILE A 15 14.47 14.48 6.28
N GLU A 16 15.74 14.09 6.28
CA GLU A 16 16.84 15.06 6.41
C GLU A 16 16.81 16.06 5.27
N ASN A 17 16.60 15.61 4.06
CA ASN A 17 16.52 16.50 2.91
C ASN A 17 15.36 17.48 3.04
N TYR A 18 14.19 16.98 3.43
CA TYR A 18 13.03 17.83 3.60
C TYR A 18 13.27 18.89 4.69
N MET A 19 13.85 18.47 5.81
CA MET A 19 14.13 19.39 6.91
C MET A 19 15.14 20.45 6.51
N GLN A 20 16.12 20.06 5.68
CA GLN A 20 17.09 21.02 5.17
C GLN A 20 16.38 22.10 4.35
N LEU A 21 15.49 21.68 3.46
CA LEU A 21 14.73 22.64 2.66
C LEU A 21 13.86 23.54 3.52
N LEU A 22 13.21 22.95 4.53
CA LEU A 22 12.37 23.72 5.42
C LEU A 22 13.18 24.82 6.11
N LEU A 23 14.39 24.51 6.55
CA LEU A 23 15.26 25.48 7.21
C LEU A 23 15.73 26.57 6.26
N GLU A 24 15.80 26.30 4.95
CA GLU A 24 16.17 27.31 3.98
C GLU A 24 15.10 28.36 3.78
N GLY A 25 13.84 28.04 4.09
CA GLY A 25 12.82 29.05 4.13
C GLY A 25 11.79 28.96 3.02
N ARG A 26 11.04 30.05 2.87
CA ARG A 26 9.87 30.07 2.00
C ARG A 26 10.12 29.77 0.54
N HIS A 27 11.30 30.12 0.04
CA HIS A 27 11.57 29.91 -1.37
C HIS A 27 11.63 28.43 -1.72
N THR A 28 11.62 27.54 -0.73
CA THR A 28 11.59 26.09 -0.96
C THR A 28 10.20 25.50 -0.88
N GLU A 29 9.16 26.32 -0.67
CA GLU A 29 7.80 25.77 -0.51
C GLU A 29 7.34 24.95 -1.69
N GLN A 30 7.60 25.44 -2.90
CA GLN A 30 7.19 24.73 -4.10
C GLN A 30 7.91 23.37 -4.18
N GLU A 31 9.19 23.37 -3.91
CA GLU A 31 9.97 22.15 -3.95
C GLU A 31 9.48 21.15 -2.90
N ARG A 32 9.17 21.64 -1.70
CA ARG A 32 8.65 20.78 -0.65
C ARG A 32 7.29 20.21 -1.02
N LEU A 33 6.42 21.01 -1.65
CA LEU A 33 5.13 20.52 -2.12
C LEU A 33 5.30 19.42 -3.15
N GLU A 34 6.26 19.56 -4.03
CA GLU A 34 6.52 18.53 -5.05
C GLU A 34 6.99 17.24 -4.43
N ILE A 35 7.85 17.33 -3.41
CA ILE A 35 8.31 16.15 -2.70
C ILE A 35 7.13 15.41 -2.06
N LEU A 36 6.27 16.16 -1.39
CA LEU A 36 5.11 15.58 -0.72
C LEU A 36 4.14 14.96 -1.74
N SER A 37 3.94 15.63 -2.86
CA SER A 37 3.02 15.15 -3.89
C SER A 37 3.53 13.86 -4.52
N ARG A 38 4.81 13.77 -4.81
CA ARG A 38 5.38 12.56 -5.38
C ARG A 38 5.28 11.39 -4.41
N HIS A 39 5.52 11.66 -3.13
CA HIS A 39 5.41 10.62 -2.12
C HIS A 39 3.96 10.14 -1.99
N ARG A 40 3.02 11.08 -2.07
CA ARG A 40 1.59 10.74 -2.02
C ARG A 40 1.21 9.84 -3.19
N GLU A 41 1.69 10.17 -4.39
CA GLU A 41 1.42 9.34 -5.57
C GLU A 41 1.97 7.93 -5.38
N SER A 42 3.19 7.84 -4.90
CA SER A 42 3.82 6.55 -4.65
C SER A 42 3.03 5.73 -3.63
N THR A 43 2.54 6.39 -2.59
CA THR A 43 1.73 5.73 -1.56
C THR A 43 0.42 5.21 -2.15
N LEU A 44 -0.22 6.00 -3.03
CA LEU A 44 -1.44 5.55 -3.69
C LEU A 44 -1.19 4.33 -4.55
N ASP A 45 -0.06 4.30 -5.26
CA ASP A 45 0.29 3.14 -6.07
C ASP A 45 0.46 1.89 -5.20
N GLU A 46 1.06 2.05 -4.02
CA GLU A 46 1.21 0.94 -3.09
C GLU A 46 -0.14 0.45 -2.58
N ILE A 47 -1.06 1.37 -2.31
CA ILE A 47 -2.40 0.99 -1.86
C ILE A 47 -3.10 0.19 -2.95
N HIS A 48 -3.04 0.67 -4.20
CA HIS A 48 -3.68 -0.02 -5.31
C HIS A 48 -3.07 -1.41 -5.51
N PHE A 49 -1.77 -1.52 -5.37
CA PHE A 49 -1.09 -2.80 -5.49
C PHE A 49 -1.56 -3.75 -4.38
N LYS A 50 -1.65 -3.25 -3.15
CA LYS A 50 -2.12 -4.06 -2.03
C LYS A 50 -3.58 -4.48 -2.20
N GLN A 51 -4.41 -3.61 -2.77
CA GLN A 51 -5.79 -3.96 -3.04
C GLN A 51 -5.88 -5.11 -4.05
N ARG A 52 -5.04 -5.07 -5.08
CA ARG A 52 -5.03 -6.17 -6.05
C ARG A 52 -4.58 -7.48 -5.40
N GLN A 53 -3.61 -7.40 -4.49
CA GLN A 53 -3.19 -8.58 -3.76
C GLN A 53 -4.33 -9.13 -2.91
N LEU A 54 -5.06 -8.26 -2.24
CA LEU A 54 -6.19 -8.67 -1.42
C LEU A 54 -7.26 -9.34 -2.27
N ASP A 55 -7.55 -8.78 -3.44
CA ASP A 55 -8.53 -9.35 -4.35
C ASP A 55 -8.14 -10.76 -4.77
N ARG A 56 -6.85 -10.98 -5.02
CA ARG A 56 -6.39 -12.32 -5.40
C ARG A 56 -6.54 -13.30 -4.24
N LEU A 57 -6.24 -12.85 -3.04
CA LEU A 57 -6.41 -13.70 -1.85
C LEU A 57 -7.88 -14.04 -1.65
N ASP A 58 -8.76 -13.07 -1.82
CA ASP A 58 -10.19 -13.29 -1.67
C ASP A 58 -10.71 -14.26 -2.73
N TYR A 59 -10.19 -14.15 -3.94
CA TYR A 59 -10.58 -15.05 -5.01
C TYR A 59 -10.17 -16.49 -4.66
N LEU A 60 -8.96 -16.68 -4.17
CA LEU A 60 -8.49 -18.02 -3.80
C LEU A 60 -9.30 -18.60 -2.65
N ARG A 61 -9.61 -17.76 -1.67
CA ARG A 61 -10.45 -18.20 -0.55
C ARG A 61 -11.83 -18.60 -1.04
N TYR A 62 -12.39 -17.83 -1.94
CA TYR A 62 -13.69 -18.12 -2.51
C TYR A 62 -13.68 -19.47 -3.23
N LYS A 63 -12.64 -19.73 -4.00
CA LYS A 63 -12.55 -20.99 -4.74
C LYS A 63 -12.50 -22.20 -3.81
N ILE A 64 -11.75 -22.09 -2.72
CA ILE A 64 -11.67 -23.18 -1.76
C ILE A 64 -13.01 -23.39 -1.07
N GLN A 65 -13.64 -22.30 -0.66
CA GLN A 65 -14.92 -22.40 0.03
C GLN A 65 -15.99 -22.99 -0.88
N LYS A 66 -15.97 -22.60 -2.14
CA LYS A 66 -16.93 -23.12 -3.09
C LYS A 66 -16.72 -24.61 -3.33
N ALA A 67 -15.48 -25.02 -3.50
CA ALA A 67 -15.16 -26.42 -3.72
C ALA A 67 -15.59 -27.27 -2.52
N ARG A 68 -15.32 -26.78 -1.32
CA ARG A 68 -15.71 -27.50 -0.11
C ARG A 68 -17.21 -27.63 0.01
N SER A 69 -17.93 -26.56 -0.33
CA SER A 69 -19.37 -26.58 -0.30
C SER A 69 -19.93 -27.60 -1.29
N GLU A 70 -19.36 -27.64 -2.49
CA GLU A 70 -19.82 -28.58 -3.51
C GLU A 70 -19.52 -30.03 -3.11
N ILE A 71 -18.36 -30.27 -2.54
CA ILE A 71 -18.00 -31.60 -2.08
C ILE A 71 -18.95 -32.02 -0.98
N SER A 72 -19.20 -31.14 -0.03
CA SER A 72 -20.07 -31.45 1.08
C SER A 72 -21.48 -31.77 0.59
N ARG A 73 -21.95 -31.00 -0.39
CA ARG A 73 -23.31 -31.19 -0.86
C ARG A 73 -23.47 -32.41 -1.73
N ASN A 74 -22.49 -32.73 -2.54
CA ASN A 74 -22.55 -33.82 -3.48
C ASN A 74 -21.91 -35.10 -2.95
N GLU A 75 -21.25 -35.00 -1.82
CA GLU A 75 -20.54 -36.09 -1.25
C GLU A 75 -19.52 -36.70 -2.18
N ILE A 76 -18.95 -35.89 -2.97
CA ILE A 76 -17.96 -36.33 -3.88
C ILE A 76 -16.67 -35.96 -3.33
N GLU A 77 -15.81 -36.86 -3.36
CA GLU A 77 -14.69 -36.47 -2.86
C GLU A 77 -13.77 -36.38 -3.84
N GLU A 78 -13.19 -35.99 -4.29
CA GLU A 78 -12.34 -35.89 -5.17
C GLU A 78 -11.48 -34.91 -5.06
N GLU A 79 -10.79 -34.58 -5.51
CA GLU A 79 -9.93 -33.70 -5.37
C GLU A 79 -10.20 -32.50 -5.72
N PHE A 80 -9.75 -31.65 -5.60
CA PHE A 80 -10.13 -30.54 -6.02
C PHE A 80 -9.25 -29.59 -5.67
N ILE A 81 -8.96 -28.72 -5.68
CA ILE A 81 -8.16 -27.70 -5.52
C ILE A 81 -7.30 -27.56 -4.64
#